data_931a3d8edf34c574bc562f947fc6ca83
#
_entry.id   931a3d8edf34c574bc562f947fc6ca83
#
_cell.length_a   1.000
_cell.length_b   1.000
_cell.length_c   1.000
_cell.angle_alpha   90.00
_cell.angle_beta   90.00
_cell.angle_gamma   90.00
#
_symmetry.space_group_name_H-M   'P 1'
#
loop_
_entity.id
_entity.type
_entity.pdbx_description
1 polymer ?
#
loop_
_entity_poly.entity_id
_entity_poly.type
_entity_poly.pdbx_seq_one_letter_code
_entity_poly.pdbx_strand_id
1 'polypeptide(L)'
;DLHSFPTRRSSDLVLTSILPSFEECRTDPDAFTRMFKTFYQNNDAVSGFILAQRHGERYLVQNPPAKPLNQRELDAVYDLQFERDVHPYYKRQGEVRALQTIRFSVPTHRGCYGECNYCAIAVHEGRTVQWRSEASILREIRTISELPDFKGYILDLGGPTANMYGYECPKKLVKGACRDRRCIYPAVCPSLPVNHQPQLTLLEKARKIPGVKKIMIASGIRYDLLPSDLVYGKAYLRDVIRYHVSGQLRVAPEHQY
;
A
#
# COMPACT_ATOMS: atom_id res chain seq x y z
N ASP A 1 -2.51 12.34 -28.29
CA ASP A 1 -2.20 13.78 -28.17
C ASP A 1 -1.48 14.05 -26.84
N LEU A 2 -0.15 14.02 -26.89
CA LEU A 2 0.73 14.24 -25.72
C LEU A 2 1.04 15.73 -25.46
N HIS A 3 0.23 16.64 -26.01
CA HIS A 3 0.53 18.07 -26.01
C HIS A 3 -0.30 18.94 -25.06
N SER A 4 -1.05 18.37 -24.13
CA SER A 4 -1.87 19.15 -23.19
C SER A 4 -1.39 19.07 -21.73
N PHE A 5 -0.09 19.22 -21.48
CA PHE A 5 0.35 19.59 -20.14
C PHE A 5 0.15 21.10 -19.97
N PRO A 6 -0.58 21.56 -18.95
CA PRO A 6 -0.68 22.99 -18.69
C PRO A 6 0.72 23.54 -18.43
N THR A 7 1.16 24.47 -19.27
CA THR A 7 2.36 25.26 -19.04
C THR A 7 2.16 26.05 -17.76
N ARG A 8 2.78 25.63 -16.66
CA ARG A 8 2.76 26.36 -15.40
C ARG A 8 3.52 27.67 -15.56
N ARG A 9 3.00 28.75 -14.96
CA ARG A 9 3.63 30.07 -14.97
C ARG A 9 4.98 30.02 -14.24
N SER A 10 5.91 30.89 -14.61
CA SER A 10 7.25 30.99 -14.03
C SER A 10 7.28 31.20 -12.50
N SER A 11 6.18 31.71 -11.91
CA SER A 11 5.99 31.81 -10.45
C SER A 11 5.93 30.45 -9.72
N ASP A 12 5.61 29.38 -10.42
CA ASP A 12 5.50 28.02 -9.83
C ASP A 12 6.87 27.35 -9.71
N LEU A 13 7.91 27.90 -10.33
CA LEU A 13 9.28 27.37 -10.28
C LEU A 13 10.00 27.66 -8.96
N VAL A 14 9.48 28.54 -8.11
CA VAL A 14 10.09 28.92 -6.83
C VAL A 14 10.16 27.75 -5.82
N LEU A 15 9.35 26.71 -6.03
CA LEU A 15 9.32 25.50 -5.19
C LEU A 15 9.79 24.25 -5.95
N THR A 16 10.66 24.42 -6.94
CA THR A 16 11.17 23.32 -7.75
C THR A 16 12.58 22.95 -7.32
N SER A 17 12.79 21.67 -6.97
CA SER A 17 14.13 21.13 -6.74
C SER A 17 14.65 20.47 -8.02
N ILE A 18 15.83 20.88 -8.46
CA ILE A 18 16.49 20.31 -9.64
C ILE A 18 17.34 19.13 -9.19
N LEU A 19 17.06 17.97 -9.79
CA LEU A 19 17.80 16.75 -9.56
C LEU A 19 19.04 16.68 -10.48
N PRO A 20 20.10 15.94 -10.10
CA PRO A 20 21.12 15.52 -11.05
C PRO A 20 20.50 14.97 -12.32
N SER A 21 21.09 15.27 -13.49
CA SER A 21 20.55 14.84 -14.77
C SER A 21 20.49 13.32 -14.90
N PHE A 22 19.69 12.84 -15.84
CA PHE A 22 19.64 11.39 -16.14
C PHE A 22 21.01 10.86 -16.55
N GLU A 23 21.75 11.62 -17.36
CA GLU A 23 23.05 11.26 -17.85
C GLU A 23 24.08 11.14 -16.70
N GLU A 24 24.07 12.08 -15.76
CA GLU A 24 24.90 12.01 -14.54
C GLU A 24 24.53 10.80 -13.70
N CYS A 25 23.24 10.60 -13.44
CA CYS A 25 22.77 9.47 -12.63
C CYS A 25 23.13 8.09 -13.25
N ARG A 26 23.22 8.01 -14.58
CA ARG A 26 23.55 6.77 -15.28
C ARG A 26 25.02 6.40 -15.13
N THR A 27 25.90 7.38 -15.00
CA THR A 27 27.37 7.18 -15.01
C THR A 27 28.03 7.36 -13.65
N ASP A 28 27.38 8.09 -12.73
CA ASP A 28 27.90 8.39 -11.38
C ASP A 28 26.92 7.87 -10.30
N PRO A 29 27.31 6.82 -9.53
CA PRO A 29 26.53 6.29 -8.42
C PRO A 29 26.22 7.33 -7.33
N ASP A 30 27.12 8.29 -7.10
CA ASP A 30 26.88 9.35 -6.11
C ASP A 30 25.83 10.34 -6.60
N ALA A 31 25.82 10.68 -7.90
CA ALA A 31 24.75 11.47 -8.50
C ALA A 31 23.39 10.77 -8.38
N PHE A 32 23.35 9.46 -8.65
CA PHE A 32 22.16 8.65 -8.48
C PHE A 32 21.68 8.66 -7.00
N THR A 33 22.61 8.48 -6.07
CA THR A 33 22.30 8.51 -4.62
C THR A 33 21.73 9.87 -4.18
N ARG A 34 22.32 10.98 -4.63
CA ARG A 34 21.81 12.34 -4.36
C ARG A 34 20.42 12.53 -4.95
N MET A 35 20.23 12.12 -6.20
CA MET A 35 18.92 12.16 -6.89
C MET A 35 17.87 11.39 -6.11
N PHE A 36 18.15 10.12 -5.79
CA PHE A 36 17.20 9.25 -5.10
C PHE A 36 16.85 9.77 -3.70
N LYS A 37 17.84 10.26 -2.94
CA LYS A 37 17.61 10.88 -1.63
C LYS A 37 16.69 12.08 -1.72
N THR A 38 16.94 12.98 -2.68
CA THR A 38 16.11 14.17 -2.89
C THR A 38 14.70 13.79 -3.32
N PHE A 39 14.57 12.85 -4.26
CA PHE A 39 13.29 12.29 -4.69
C PHE A 39 12.53 11.70 -3.51
N TYR A 40 13.15 10.82 -2.74
CA TYR A 40 12.49 10.12 -1.62
C TYR A 40 12.01 11.09 -0.52
N GLN A 41 12.78 12.12 -0.22
CA GLN A 41 12.41 13.15 0.76
C GLN A 41 11.24 14.04 0.29
N ASN A 42 10.97 14.10 -1.01
CA ASN A 42 9.93 14.92 -1.60
C ASN A 42 8.77 14.09 -2.21
N ASN A 43 8.79 12.78 -2.07
CA ASN A 43 7.70 11.90 -2.47
C ASN A 43 6.62 11.83 -1.38
N ASP A 44 6.01 12.99 -1.09
CA ASP A 44 4.96 13.15 -0.09
C ASP A 44 3.95 14.22 -0.53
N ALA A 45 2.67 13.92 -0.35
CA ALA A 45 1.58 14.77 -0.84
C ALA A 45 1.41 16.09 -0.06
N VAL A 46 1.93 16.15 1.17
CA VAL A 46 1.77 17.32 2.08
C VAL A 46 3.03 18.17 2.08
N SER A 47 4.19 17.55 2.11
CA SER A 47 5.48 18.23 2.29
C SER A 47 6.42 18.15 1.07
N GLY A 48 5.99 17.51 -0.01
CA GLY A 48 6.79 17.35 -1.23
C GLY A 48 6.81 18.62 -2.09
N PHE A 49 7.92 18.80 -2.82
CA PHE A 49 8.09 19.85 -3.82
C PHE A 49 8.01 19.28 -5.23
N ILE A 50 7.91 20.19 -6.21
CA ILE A 50 8.09 19.85 -7.61
C ILE A 50 9.55 19.45 -7.83
N LEU A 51 9.78 18.34 -8.52
CA LEU A 51 11.10 17.87 -8.90
C LEU A 51 11.27 18.00 -10.41
N ALA A 52 12.42 18.47 -10.85
CA ALA A 52 12.75 18.52 -12.27
C ALA A 52 14.10 17.82 -12.51
N GLN A 53 14.13 16.93 -13.51
CA GLN A 53 15.34 16.23 -13.94
C GLN A 53 15.58 16.46 -15.41
N ARG A 54 16.79 16.83 -15.80
CA ARG A 54 17.16 16.98 -17.21
C ARG A 54 17.41 15.61 -17.84
N HIS A 55 16.88 15.43 -19.05
CA HIS A 55 17.07 14.28 -19.93
C HIS A 55 17.44 14.81 -21.32
N GLY A 56 18.72 14.88 -21.65
CA GLY A 56 19.21 15.54 -22.86
C GLY A 56 18.77 17.00 -22.88
N GLU A 57 18.05 17.40 -23.92
CA GLU A 57 17.50 18.77 -24.08
C GLU A 57 16.11 18.99 -23.45
N ARG A 58 15.57 18.00 -22.74
CA ARG A 58 14.23 18.08 -22.14
C ARG A 58 14.30 17.94 -20.62
N TYR A 59 13.24 18.35 -19.96
CA TYR A 59 13.05 18.16 -18.53
C TYR A 59 11.86 17.24 -18.26
N LEU A 60 12.09 16.24 -17.41
CA LEU A 60 11.02 15.51 -16.73
C LEU A 60 10.65 16.31 -15.49
N VAL A 61 9.38 16.72 -15.40
CA VAL A 61 8.87 17.44 -14.21
C VAL A 61 7.90 16.53 -13.48
N GLN A 62 8.21 16.22 -12.23
CA GLN A 62 7.36 15.45 -11.32
C GLN A 62 6.67 16.39 -10.34
N ASN A 63 5.36 16.46 -10.38
CA ASN A 63 4.58 17.14 -9.36
C ASN A 63 4.58 16.33 -8.06
N PRO A 64 4.31 16.97 -6.90
CA PRO A 64 4.04 16.24 -5.67
C PRO A 64 2.94 15.20 -5.87
N PRO A 65 2.99 14.05 -5.17
CA PRO A 65 1.94 13.05 -5.23
C PRO A 65 0.57 13.65 -4.90
N ALA A 66 -0.49 13.06 -5.44
CA ALA A 66 -1.85 13.40 -5.04
C ALA A 66 -2.05 13.12 -3.54
N LYS A 67 -2.91 13.92 -2.89
CA LYS A 67 -3.27 13.67 -1.50
C LYS A 67 -3.88 12.26 -1.35
N PRO A 68 -3.62 11.58 -0.23
CA PRO A 68 -4.28 10.33 0.08
C PRO A 68 -5.80 10.47 -0.04
N LEU A 69 -6.46 9.47 -0.62
CA LEU A 69 -7.91 9.40 -0.63
C LEU A 69 -8.42 9.28 0.81
N ASN A 70 -9.50 9.98 1.12
CA ASN A 70 -10.21 9.68 2.35
C ASN A 70 -10.93 8.33 2.24
N GLN A 71 -11.41 7.81 3.37
CA GLN A 71 -12.01 6.46 3.41
C GLN A 71 -13.21 6.33 2.46
N ARG A 72 -14.07 7.37 2.37
CA ARG A 72 -15.22 7.35 1.47
C ARG A 72 -14.83 7.31 0.00
N GLU A 73 -13.82 8.09 -0.38
CA GLU A 73 -13.29 8.09 -1.75
C GLU A 73 -12.65 6.74 -2.08
N LEU A 74 -11.88 6.17 -1.15
CA LEU A 74 -11.28 4.85 -1.34
C LEU A 74 -12.36 3.77 -1.46
N ASP A 75 -13.38 3.79 -0.61
CA ASP A 75 -14.52 2.86 -0.69
C ASP A 75 -15.23 2.98 -2.05
N ALA A 76 -15.44 4.20 -2.56
CA ALA A 76 -16.06 4.41 -3.86
C ALA A 76 -15.26 3.80 -5.02
N VAL A 77 -13.92 3.82 -4.95
CA VAL A 77 -13.06 3.14 -5.94
C VAL A 77 -13.29 1.63 -5.91
N TYR A 78 -13.42 1.05 -4.71
CA TYR A 78 -13.64 -0.39 -4.56
C TYR A 78 -15.09 -0.83 -4.78
N ASP A 79 -16.04 0.10 -4.79
CA ASP A 79 -17.44 -0.15 -5.16
C ASP A 79 -17.66 -0.18 -6.70
N LEU A 80 -16.61 0.14 -7.51
CA LEU A 80 -16.67 -0.06 -8.95
C LEU A 80 -16.86 -1.54 -9.28
N GLN A 81 -17.62 -1.80 -10.35
CA GLN A 81 -17.86 -3.17 -10.79
C GLN A 81 -16.61 -3.76 -11.44
N PHE A 82 -16.06 -4.77 -10.81
CA PHE A 82 -14.93 -5.56 -11.34
C PHE A 82 -15.43 -6.91 -11.85
N GLU A 83 -15.04 -7.26 -13.06
CA GLU A 83 -15.35 -8.56 -13.67
C GLU A 83 -14.71 -9.75 -12.91
N ARG A 84 -13.61 -9.52 -12.21
CA ARG A 84 -12.81 -10.55 -11.53
C ARG A 84 -12.48 -11.74 -12.45
N ASP A 85 -12.24 -11.44 -13.70
CA ASP A 85 -11.98 -12.42 -14.74
C ASP A 85 -10.96 -11.86 -15.74
N VAL A 86 -10.46 -12.73 -16.59
CA VAL A 86 -9.55 -12.37 -17.68
C VAL A 86 -10.33 -11.64 -18.76
N HIS A 87 -9.78 -10.56 -19.27
CA HIS A 87 -10.36 -9.84 -20.41
C HIS A 87 -10.58 -10.82 -21.58
N PRO A 88 -11.73 -10.75 -22.30
CA PRO A 88 -12.07 -11.71 -23.36
C PRO A 88 -11.00 -11.88 -24.44
N TYR A 89 -10.24 -10.83 -24.73
CA TYR A 89 -9.11 -10.86 -25.65
C TYR A 89 -8.07 -11.93 -25.25
N TYR A 90 -7.70 -12.00 -23.96
CA TYR A 90 -6.70 -12.95 -23.47
C TYR A 90 -7.25 -14.36 -23.27
N LYS A 91 -8.56 -14.52 -23.02
CA LYS A 91 -9.18 -15.85 -22.93
C LYS A 91 -8.93 -16.72 -24.15
N ARG A 92 -8.82 -16.10 -25.34
CA ARG A 92 -8.53 -16.79 -26.60
C ARG A 92 -7.07 -17.24 -26.75
N GLN A 93 -6.17 -16.66 -25.94
CA GLN A 93 -4.73 -16.91 -26.01
C GLN A 93 -4.25 -17.94 -24.97
N GLY A 94 -5.15 -18.40 -24.11
CA GLY A 94 -4.86 -19.38 -23.07
C GLY A 94 -5.16 -18.85 -21.66
N GLU A 95 -4.60 -19.53 -20.67
CA GLU A 95 -4.88 -19.28 -19.26
C GLU A 95 -3.93 -18.20 -18.69
N VAL A 96 -4.48 -17.24 -17.95
CA VAL A 96 -3.70 -16.27 -17.16
C VAL A 96 -3.54 -16.80 -15.73
N ARG A 97 -2.47 -17.57 -15.51
CA ARG A 97 -2.23 -18.26 -14.22
C ARG A 97 -2.20 -17.31 -13.01
N ALA A 98 -1.69 -16.10 -13.19
CA ALA A 98 -1.64 -15.10 -12.12
C ALA A 98 -3.01 -14.77 -11.54
N LEU A 99 -4.08 -14.80 -12.36
CA LEU A 99 -5.44 -14.55 -11.89
C LEU A 99 -5.88 -15.55 -10.82
N GLN A 100 -5.49 -16.80 -10.92
CA GLN A 100 -5.89 -17.84 -9.96
C GLN A 100 -5.45 -17.52 -8.53
N THR A 101 -4.35 -16.79 -8.36
CA THR A 101 -3.80 -16.45 -7.05
C THR A 101 -4.42 -15.21 -6.44
N ILE A 102 -5.02 -14.31 -7.24
CA ILE A 102 -5.50 -13.00 -6.79
C ILE A 102 -7.02 -12.82 -6.92
N ARG A 103 -7.70 -13.63 -7.73
CA ARG A 103 -9.11 -13.45 -8.10
C ARG A 103 -10.04 -13.26 -6.90
N PHE A 104 -9.85 -14.02 -5.86
CA PHE A 104 -10.63 -13.99 -4.63
C PHE A 104 -9.84 -13.38 -3.46
N SER A 105 -8.96 -12.45 -3.75
CA SER A 105 -8.28 -11.63 -2.75
C SER A 105 -8.97 -10.30 -2.58
N VAL A 106 -8.97 -9.78 -1.35
CA VAL A 106 -9.64 -8.52 -1.00
C VAL A 106 -8.64 -7.60 -0.31
N PRO A 107 -8.19 -6.53 -0.99
CA PRO A 107 -7.33 -5.53 -0.37
C PRO A 107 -8.09 -4.75 0.70
N THR A 108 -7.48 -4.60 1.87
CA THR A 108 -8.04 -3.83 2.99
C THR A 108 -7.52 -2.41 3.05
N HIS A 109 -6.30 -2.18 2.57
CA HIS A 109 -5.61 -0.89 2.63
C HIS A 109 -4.54 -0.77 1.55
N ARG A 110 -4.02 0.42 1.37
CA ARG A 110 -2.91 0.80 0.50
C ARG A 110 -1.88 1.57 1.29
N GLY A 111 -0.63 1.60 0.79
CA GLY A 111 0.49 2.22 1.49
C GLY A 111 1.16 1.31 2.51
N CYS A 112 2.36 1.67 2.95
CA CYS A 112 3.13 0.85 3.87
C CYS A 112 4.05 1.71 4.75
N TYR A 113 4.13 1.39 6.03
CA TYR A 113 5.06 2.04 6.98
C TYR A 113 6.49 1.50 6.90
N GLY A 114 6.71 0.40 6.15
CA GLY A 114 7.97 -0.34 6.15
C GLY A 114 9.15 0.47 5.64
N GLU A 115 8.96 1.19 4.53
CA GLU A 115 10.01 1.97 3.87
C GLU A 115 11.31 1.16 3.64
N CYS A 116 11.16 -0.15 3.32
CA CYS A 116 12.28 -1.06 3.11
C CYS A 116 13.11 -0.63 1.89
N ASN A 117 14.42 -0.68 1.99
CA ASN A 117 15.32 -0.10 0.97
C ASN A 117 15.17 -0.72 -0.43
N TYR A 118 14.71 -1.96 -0.52
CA TYR A 118 14.52 -2.68 -1.78
C TYR A 118 13.10 -2.58 -2.34
N CYS A 119 12.15 -2.00 -1.58
CA CYS A 119 10.73 -2.05 -1.90
C CYS A 119 10.21 -0.72 -2.43
N ALA A 120 9.54 -0.75 -3.58
CA ALA A 120 8.95 0.44 -4.19
C ALA A 120 7.54 0.78 -3.68
N ILE A 121 6.93 -0.02 -2.83
CA ILE A 121 5.55 0.21 -2.36
C ILE A 121 5.40 1.57 -1.69
N ALA A 122 6.33 1.93 -0.80
CA ALA A 122 6.31 3.24 -0.14
C ALA A 122 6.50 4.42 -1.12
N VAL A 123 7.08 4.16 -2.30
CA VAL A 123 7.28 5.16 -3.36
C VAL A 123 6.03 5.37 -4.18
N HIS A 124 5.34 4.29 -4.60
CA HIS A 124 4.20 4.42 -5.52
C HIS A 124 2.83 4.38 -4.84
N GLU A 125 2.67 3.69 -3.71
CA GLU A 125 1.43 3.70 -2.93
C GLU A 125 1.46 4.72 -1.78
N GLY A 126 2.65 5.17 -1.42
CA GLY A 126 2.87 6.16 -0.38
C GLY A 126 3.24 5.55 0.98
N ARG A 127 3.74 6.43 1.84
CA ARG A 127 4.12 6.15 3.24
C ARG A 127 2.97 6.36 4.21
N THR A 128 1.83 6.87 3.74
CA THR A 128 0.58 7.03 4.48
C THR A 128 -0.33 5.88 4.14
N VAL A 129 -0.75 5.13 5.16
CA VAL A 129 -1.68 4.02 4.95
C VAL A 129 -3.11 4.55 4.85
N GLN A 130 -3.78 4.16 3.80
CA GLN A 130 -5.18 4.46 3.50
C GLN A 130 -5.95 3.15 3.56
N TRP A 131 -7.00 3.08 4.35
CA TRP A 131 -7.78 1.84 4.48
C TRP A 131 -9.25 2.03 4.15
N ARG A 132 -9.84 0.97 3.66
CA ARG A 132 -11.26 0.86 3.36
C ARG A 132 -12.06 0.73 4.64
N SER A 133 -13.31 1.17 4.61
CA SER A 133 -14.23 0.87 5.68
C SER A 133 -14.50 -0.64 5.80
N GLU A 134 -14.79 -1.08 7.00
CA GLU A 134 -15.23 -2.46 7.26
C GLU A 134 -16.43 -2.83 6.38
N ALA A 135 -17.38 -1.91 6.25
CA ALA A 135 -18.58 -2.12 5.44
C ALA A 135 -18.27 -2.37 3.96
N SER A 136 -17.33 -1.60 3.36
CA SER A 136 -16.88 -1.80 1.98
C SER A 136 -16.25 -3.17 1.80
N ILE A 137 -15.36 -3.58 2.69
CA ILE A 137 -14.67 -4.88 2.62
C ILE A 137 -15.67 -6.03 2.75
N LEU A 138 -16.58 -5.95 3.73
CA LEU A 138 -17.58 -7.01 3.94
C LEU A 138 -18.59 -7.10 2.77
N ARG A 139 -18.95 -5.97 2.13
CA ARG A 139 -19.76 -6.00 0.89
C ARG A 139 -19.04 -6.77 -0.21
N GLU A 140 -17.78 -6.45 -0.46
CA GLU A 140 -16.99 -7.13 -1.49
C GLU A 140 -16.88 -8.64 -1.25
N ILE A 141 -16.65 -9.05 0.01
CA ILE A 141 -16.62 -10.49 0.35
C ILE A 141 -17.97 -11.15 0.07
N ARG A 142 -19.09 -10.49 0.36
CA ARG A 142 -20.43 -11.03 0.03
C ARG A 142 -20.61 -11.15 -1.47
N THR A 143 -20.27 -10.14 -2.24
CA THR A 143 -20.31 -10.20 -3.72
C THR A 143 -19.47 -11.35 -4.26
N ILE A 144 -18.26 -11.55 -3.72
CA ILE A 144 -17.41 -12.69 -4.09
C ILE A 144 -18.09 -14.02 -3.72
N SER A 145 -18.74 -14.11 -2.55
CA SER A 145 -19.37 -15.34 -2.08
C SER A 145 -20.57 -15.79 -2.93
N GLU A 146 -21.14 -14.90 -3.71
CA GLU A 146 -22.24 -15.16 -4.64
C GLU A 146 -21.78 -15.59 -6.05
N LEU A 147 -20.48 -15.52 -6.34
CA LEU A 147 -19.96 -15.92 -7.65
C LEU A 147 -20.07 -17.44 -7.85
N PRO A 148 -20.52 -17.90 -9.05
CA PRO A 148 -20.81 -19.32 -9.29
C PRO A 148 -19.64 -20.27 -9.08
N ASP A 149 -18.43 -19.80 -9.29
CA ASP A 149 -17.18 -20.57 -9.20
C ASP A 149 -16.42 -20.36 -7.88
N PHE A 150 -16.97 -19.56 -6.96
CA PHE A 150 -16.40 -19.38 -5.62
C PHE A 150 -16.53 -20.67 -4.79
N LYS A 151 -15.41 -21.17 -4.29
CA LYS A 151 -15.36 -22.43 -3.51
C LYS A 151 -15.37 -22.24 -1.99
N GLY A 152 -15.56 -21.00 -1.55
CA GLY A 152 -15.60 -20.63 -0.12
C GLY A 152 -14.27 -20.12 0.43
N TYR A 153 -13.27 -19.86 -0.39
CA TYR A 153 -11.93 -19.46 0.05
C TYR A 153 -11.61 -18.05 -0.41
N ILE A 154 -11.47 -17.12 0.53
CA ILE A 154 -10.81 -15.84 0.29
C ILE A 154 -9.30 -16.07 0.41
N LEU A 155 -8.57 -15.87 -0.67
CA LEU A 155 -7.16 -16.24 -0.78
C LEU A 155 -6.23 -15.29 -0.02
N ASP A 156 -6.61 -14.04 0.09
CA ASP A 156 -5.94 -13.05 0.93
C ASP A 156 -6.94 -11.95 1.35
N LEU A 157 -6.96 -11.63 2.63
CA LEU A 157 -7.63 -10.45 3.17
C LEU A 157 -6.54 -9.58 3.84
N GLY A 158 -5.94 -8.70 3.06
CA GLY A 158 -4.75 -7.99 3.49
C GLY A 158 -4.43 -6.76 2.65
N GLY A 159 -3.16 -6.44 2.55
CA GLY A 159 -2.64 -5.31 1.81
C GLY A 159 -1.14 -5.48 1.56
N PRO A 160 -0.39 -4.40 1.24
CA PRO A 160 1.06 -4.49 1.03
C PRO A 160 1.80 -5.16 2.19
N THR A 161 1.30 -4.96 3.41
CA THR A 161 1.70 -5.67 4.65
C THR A 161 0.43 -5.94 5.44
N ALA A 162 0.20 -7.20 5.81
CA ALA A 162 -1.10 -7.66 6.30
C ALA A 162 -1.66 -6.86 7.48
N ASN A 163 -0.83 -6.49 8.46
CA ASN A 163 -1.26 -5.94 9.74
C ASN A 163 -1.06 -4.42 9.88
N MET A 164 -1.35 -3.68 8.82
CA MET A 164 -1.33 -2.20 8.83
C MET A 164 -2.71 -1.57 8.62
N TYR A 165 -3.77 -2.30 8.93
CA TYR A 165 -5.15 -1.85 8.73
C TYR A 165 -5.70 -1.09 9.92
N GLY A 166 -6.27 0.09 9.69
CA GLY A 166 -7.12 0.79 10.66
C GLY A 166 -6.41 1.76 11.60
N TYR A 167 -5.13 2.09 11.37
CA TYR A 167 -4.42 3.10 12.15
C TYR A 167 -3.43 3.89 11.30
N GLU A 168 -3.16 5.14 11.67
CA GLU A 168 -2.18 6.02 11.04
C GLU A 168 -1.65 7.06 12.04
N CYS A 169 -0.45 7.57 11.80
CA CYS A 169 0.16 8.62 12.59
C CYS A 169 -0.53 9.98 12.37
N PRO A 170 -1.16 10.58 13.39
CA PRO A 170 -1.87 11.86 13.25
C PRO A 170 -0.94 13.00 12.77
N LYS A 171 0.33 12.98 13.18
CA LYS A 171 1.32 14.00 12.74
C LYS A 171 1.55 13.93 11.23
N LYS A 172 1.60 12.71 10.69
CA LYS A 172 1.83 12.49 9.26
C LYS A 172 0.69 13.03 8.40
N LEU A 173 -0.55 12.87 8.86
CA LEU A 173 -1.72 13.39 8.14
C LEU A 173 -1.71 14.92 8.02
N VAL A 174 -1.09 15.63 8.96
CA VAL A 174 -1.05 17.09 8.98
C VAL A 174 0.24 17.65 8.37
N LYS A 175 1.39 17.04 8.67
CA LYS A 175 2.72 17.56 8.33
C LYS A 175 3.42 16.81 7.20
N GLY A 176 2.81 15.72 6.71
CA GLY A 176 3.47 14.79 5.80
C GLY A 176 4.39 13.81 6.52
N ALA A 177 4.98 12.90 5.76
CA ALA A 177 5.89 11.89 6.29
C ALA A 177 7.20 12.53 6.79
N CYS A 178 7.74 12.00 7.88
CA CYS A 178 9.01 12.47 8.45
C CYS A 178 10.14 12.29 7.43
N ARG A 179 11.02 13.29 7.32
CA ARG A 179 12.17 13.25 6.41
C ARG A 179 13.39 12.55 7.01
N ASP A 180 13.48 12.53 8.34
CA ASP A 180 14.61 12.07 9.13
C ASP A 180 14.35 10.78 9.91
N ARG A 181 13.14 10.24 9.83
CA ARG A 181 12.72 9.09 10.63
C ARG A 181 11.76 8.19 9.84
N ARG A 182 11.98 6.88 9.95
CA ARG A 182 11.04 5.86 9.51
C ARG A 182 10.05 5.49 10.61
N CYS A 183 8.86 5.01 10.22
CA CYS A 183 7.80 4.72 11.19
C CYS A 183 8.06 3.47 12.04
N ILE A 184 8.81 2.50 11.49
CA ILE A 184 8.99 1.18 12.13
C ILE A 184 10.45 0.73 12.20
N TYR A 185 11.41 1.57 11.83
CA TYR A 185 12.84 1.25 11.90
C TYR A 185 13.63 2.43 12.51
N PRO A 186 14.64 2.18 13.35
CA PRO A 186 15.09 0.88 13.92
C PRO A 186 14.14 0.31 14.99
N ALA A 187 13.17 1.09 15.42
CA ALA A 187 12.12 0.68 16.34
C ALA A 187 10.81 1.38 15.96
N VAL A 188 9.67 0.80 16.34
CA VAL A 188 8.36 1.38 16.10
C VAL A 188 8.27 2.76 16.74
N CYS A 189 7.90 3.78 15.92
CA CYS A 189 7.79 5.14 16.38
C CYS A 189 6.67 5.30 17.42
N PRO A 190 6.93 5.93 18.58
CA PRO A 190 5.89 6.13 19.60
C PRO A 190 4.68 6.96 19.12
N SER A 191 4.82 7.72 18.04
CA SER A 191 3.71 8.48 17.44
C SER A 191 2.84 7.64 16.50
N LEU A 192 3.23 6.40 16.18
CA LEU A 192 2.42 5.48 15.39
C LEU A 192 1.53 4.67 16.35
N PRO A 193 0.21 4.90 16.36
CA PRO A 193 -0.69 4.25 17.32
C PRO A 193 -1.07 2.85 16.83
N VAL A 194 -0.12 1.91 16.91
CA VAL A 194 -0.35 0.53 16.45
C VAL A 194 -1.53 -0.09 17.19
N ASN A 195 -2.52 -0.56 16.44
CA ASN A 195 -3.74 -1.14 16.99
C ASN A 195 -4.30 -2.21 16.05
N HIS A 196 -4.30 -3.46 16.48
CA HIS A 196 -4.80 -4.58 15.69
C HIS A 196 -6.29 -4.87 15.91
N GLN A 197 -6.98 -4.16 16.82
CA GLN A 197 -8.40 -4.39 17.10
C GLN A 197 -9.31 -4.22 15.85
N PRO A 198 -9.15 -3.17 15.00
CA PRO A 198 -9.99 -3.03 13.82
C PRO A 198 -9.90 -4.23 12.88
N GLN A 199 -8.68 -4.76 12.70
CA GLN A 199 -8.48 -5.91 11.83
C GLN A 199 -9.02 -7.20 12.45
N LEU A 200 -8.86 -7.42 13.76
CA LEU A 200 -9.48 -8.55 14.48
C LEU A 200 -11.00 -8.55 14.29
N THR A 201 -11.63 -7.41 14.49
CA THR A 201 -13.08 -7.24 14.32
C THR A 201 -13.51 -7.54 12.89
N LEU A 202 -12.77 -7.02 11.91
CA LEU A 202 -13.01 -7.28 10.48
C LEU A 202 -12.92 -8.77 10.16
N LEU A 203 -11.85 -9.43 10.60
CA LEU A 203 -11.61 -10.86 10.36
C LEU A 203 -12.72 -11.73 10.98
N GLU A 204 -13.14 -11.39 12.22
CA GLU A 204 -14.23 -12.10 12.88
C GLU A 204 -15.55 -11.99 12.11
N LYS A 205 -15.90 -10.79 11.65
CA LYS A 205 -17.13 -10.56 10.89
C LYS A 205 -17.08 -11.22 9.50
N ALA A 206 -15.94 -11.12 8.84
CA ALA A 206 -15.75 -11.71 7.52
C ALA A 206 -15.90 -13.24 7.52
N ARG A 207 -15.40 -13.91 8.56
CA ARG A 207 -15.58 -15.38 8.74
C ARG A 207 -17.04 -15.83 8.87
N LYS A 208 -17.93 -14.92 9.28
CA LYS A 208 -19.36 -15.22 9.51
C LYS A 208 -20.21 -15.01 8.25
N ILE A 209 -19.63 -14.57 7.14
CA ILE A 209 -20.37 -14.35 5.89
C ILE A 209 -20.78 -15.71 5.31
N PRO A 210 -22.07 -15.90 4.96
CA PRO A 210 -22.54 -17.13 4.32
C PRO A 210 -21.73 -17.45 3.05
N GLY A 211 -21.44 -18.73 2.82
CA GLY A 211 -20.62 -19.18 1.69
C GLY A 211 -19.11 -19.11 1.92
N VAL A 212 -18.63 -18.36 2.89
CA VAL A 212 -17.20 -18.27 3.24
C VAL A 212 -16.83 -19.43 4.18
N LYS A 213 -15.94 -20.30 3.74
CA LYS A 213 -15.40 -21.42 4.53
C LYS A 213 -14.10 -21.04 5.25
N LYS A 214 -13.25 -20.27 4.57
CA LYS A 214 -11.98 -19.84 5.12
C LYS A 214 -11.51 -18.52 4.50
N ILE A 215 -10.96 -17.65 5.32
CA ILE A 215 -10.27 -16.44 4.90
C ILE A 215 -8.79 -16.63 5.25
N MET A 216 -7.93 -16.47 4.26
CA MET A 216 -6.50 -16.57 4.46
C MET A 216 -5.87 -15.17 4.52
N ILE A 217 -4.78 -15.05 5.24
CA ILE A 217 -3.86 -13.92 5.20
C ILE A 217 -2.59 -14.44 4.54
N ALA A 218 -2.44 -14.11 3.25
CA ALA A 218 -1.29 -14.49 2.44
C ALA A 218 -0.25 -13.36 2.33
N SER A 219 -0.64 -12.13 2.60
CA SER A 219 0.25 -10.99 2.75
C SER A 219 1.18 -11.17 3.95
N GLY A 220 2.42 -10.69 3.85
CA GLY A 220 3.40 -10.82 4.93
C GLY A 220 3.00 -10.04 6.19
N ILE A 221 3.14 -10.64 7.36
CA ILE A 221 2.88 -10.00 8.65
C ILE A 221 4.16 -9.35 9.17
N ARG A 222 4.11 -8.06 9.47
CA ARG A 222 5.15 -7.36 10.21
C ARG A 222 5.04 -7.72 11.68
N TYR A 223 5.79 -8.74 12.07
CA TYR A 223 5.75 -9.26 13.44
C TYR A 223 6.34 -8.28 14.48
N ASP A 224 7.20 -7.36 14.05
CA ASP A 224 7.75 -6.27 14.85
C ASP A 224 6.69 -5.26 15.32
N LEU A 225 5.56 -5.15 14.64
CA LEU A 225 4.42 -4.35 15.08
C LEU A 225 3.62 -5.01 16.22
N LEU A 226 3.67 -6.32 16.34
CA LEU A 226 2.85 -7.06 17.33
C LEU A 226 3.20 -6.70 18.79
N PRO A 227 4.48 -6.63 19.19
CA PRO A 227 4.84 -6.21 20.55
C PRO A 227 4.49 -4.76 20.87
N SER A 228 4.35 -3.91 19.86
CA SER A 228 4.00 -2.50 20.04
C SER A 228 2.52 -2.29 20.37
N ASP A 229 1.67 -3.29 20.11
CA ASP A 229 0.27 -3.33 20.54
C ASP A 229 0.11 -4.25 21.75
N LEU A 230 0.26 -3.68 22.93
CA LEU A 230 0.21 -4.42 24.19
C LEU A 230 -1.15 -5.05 24.49
N VAL A 231 -2.23 -4.52 23.89
CA VAL A 231 -3.61 -4.96 24.15
C VAL A 231 -4.02 -6.08 23.17
N TYR A 232 -3.86 -5.84 21.89
CA TYR A 232 -4.42 -6.72 20.85
C TYR A 232 -3.38 -7.51 20.06
N GLY A 233 -2.09 -7.18 20.14
CA GLY A 233 -1.05 -7.83 19.33
C GLY A 233 -0.98 -9.35 19.49
N LYS A 234 -1.03 -9.86 20.75
CA LYS A 234 -1.06 -11.30 21.04
C LYS A 234 -2.38 -11.95 20.58
N ALA A 235 -3.51 -11.27 20.78
CA ALA A 235 -4.81 -11.77 20.35
C ALA A 235 -4.87 -11.87 18.82
N TYR A 236 -4.38 -10.86 18.12
CA TYR A 236 -4.27 -10.86 16.67
C TYR A 236 -3.43 -12.03 16.15
N LEU A 237 -2.22 -12.22 16.66
CA LEU A 237 -1.36 -13.33 16.24
C LEU A 237 -2.03 -14.69 16.47
N ARG A 238 -2.67 -14.87 17.61
CA ARG A 238 -3.40 -16.11 17.94
C ARG A 238 -4.56 -16.37 16.98
N ASP A 239 -5.35 -15.34 16.67
CA ASP A 239 -6.47 -15.43 15.74
C ASP A 239 -6.00 -15.78 14.33
N VAL A 240 -4.94 -15.12 13.85
CA VAL A 240 -4.34 -15.39 12.54
C VAL A 240 -3.84 -16.82 12.46
N ILE A 241 -3.06 -17.29 13.42
CA ILE A 241 -2.53 -18.67 13.42
C ILE A 241 -3.68 -19.68 13.44
N ARG A 242 -4.71 -19.44 14.24
CA ARG A 242 -5.81 -20.40 14.41
C ARG A 242 -6.74 -20.48 13.20
N TYR A 243 -7.00 -19.37 12.53
CA TYR A 243 -8.09 -19.29 11.54
C TYR A 243 -7.66 -18.89 10.13
N HIS A 244 -6.50 -18.21 9.97
CA HIS A 244 -6.18 -17.50 8.74
C HIS A 244 -4.92 -18.00 8.03
N VAL A 245 -4.26 -19.02 8.58
CA VAL A 245 -3.07 -19.63 7.96
C VAL A 245 -3.49 -20.80 7.08
N SER A 246 -2.94 -20.85 5.86
CA SER A 246 -3.22 -21.91 4.87
C SER A 246 -2.31 -23.13 4.99
N GLY A 247 -1.38 -23.13 5.94
CA GLY A 247 -0.35 -24.16 6.15
C GLY A 247 0.94 -23.55 6.68
N GLN A 248 1.38 -22.44 6.10
CA GLN A 248 2.55 -21.70 6.56
C GLN A 248 2.16 -20.25 6.88
N LEU A 249 2.63 -19.76 8.03
CA LEU A 249 2.50 -18.35 8.37
C LEU A 249 3.52 -17.54 7.56
N ARG A 250 3.05 -16.56 6.79
CA ARG A 250 3.93 -15.62 6.09
C ARG A 250 4.24 -14.46 7.01
N VAL A 251 5.51 -14.23 7.23
CA VAL A 251 6.05 -13.09 7.96
C VAL A 251 6.92 -12.25 7.04
N ALA A 252 7.04 -10.97 7.37
CA ALA A 252 7.86 -10.02 6.63
C ALA A 252 9.03 -9.58 7.52
N PRO A 253 10.15 -10.33 7.55
CA PRO A 253 11.30 -10.04 8.41
C PRO A 253 12.23 -8.98 7.83
N GLU A 254 11.81 -8.13 7.02
CA GLU A 254 12.38 -7.02 6.23
C GLU A 254 13.83 -6.58 6.57
N HIS A 255 14.36 -6.92 7.75
CA HIS A 255 15.72 -6.65 8.22
C HIS A 255 16.29 -7.88 8.92
N GLN A 256 17.53 -8.21 8.59
CA GLN A 256 18.37 -9.13 9.37
C GLN A 256 19.56 -8.33 9.91
N TYR A 257 19.92 -8.61 11.15
CA TYR A 257 21.16 -8.16 11.77
C TYR A 257 22.29 -9.15 11.48
#